data_71fe41929b691040c2fb89961f7b10d2
#
_entry.id   71fe41929b691040c2fb89961f7b10d2
#
_cell.length_a   1.000
_cell.length_b   1.000
_cell.length_c   1.000
_cell.angle_alpha   90.00
_cell.angle_beta   90.00
_cell.angle_gamma   90.00
#
_symmetry.space_group_name_H-M   'P 1'
#
loop_
_entity.id
_entity.type
_entity.pdbx_description
1 polymer ?
#
loop_
_entity_poly.entity_id
_entity_poly.type
_entity_poly.pdbx_seq_one_letter_code
_entity_poly.pdbx_strand_id
1 'polypeptide(L)'
;MLATVQRVSGAQVLIEDKIYSEIGSGLLIFVCIEKEDSIKSITAMVTKIINFRMLDGPKGSTAYSLKDTNEDALVISQFTLAAITGKGNKPSFHKSAKPEEAKLLYDEFMSLFETAYCNVKQGKFGAFM
;
A
#
# COMPACT_ATOMS: atom_id res chain seq x y z
N MET A 1 3.36 -8.08 -7.70
CA MET A 1 2.95 -6.94 -6.86
C MET A 1 4.06 -6.57 -5.90
N LEU A 2 4.29 -5.29 -5.73
CA LEU A 2 5.27 -4.76 -4.77
C LEU A 2 4.54 -3.95 -3.70
N ALA A 3 5.03 -4.01 -2.48
CA ALA A 3 4.56 -3.17 -1.40
C ALA A 3 5.77 -2.65 -0.60
N THR A 4 5.75 -1.36 -0.32
CA THR A 4 6.68 -0.71 0.62
C THR A 4 5.87 -0.23 1.81
N VAL A 5 6.28 -0.63 3.00
CA VAL A 5 5.54 -0.38 4.22
C VAL A 5 6.39 0.39 5.21
N GLN A 6 5.81 1.42 5.80
CA GLN A 6 6.46 2.26 6.80
C GLN A 6 5.56 2.42 8.02
N ARG A 7 6.13 2.25 9.21
CA ARG A 7 5.47 2.62 10.47
C ARG A 7 5.42 4.13 10.57
N VAL A 8 4.26 4.66 10.96
CA VAL A 8 4.05 6.10 11.09
C VAL A 8 3.29 6.42 12.37
N SER A 9 3.54 7.58 12.94
CA SER A 9 2.70 8.15 14.01
C SER A 9 1.48 8.89 13.45
N GLY A 10 1.49 9.17 12.18
CA GLY A 10 0.42 9.78 11.40
C GLY A 10 0.84 9.95 9.95
N ALA A 11 -0.11 9.98 9.05
CA ALA A 11 0.12 10.24 7.63
C ALA A 11 -1.11 10.88 6.99
N GLN A 12 -0.89 11.70 5.97
CA GLN A 12 -1.93 12.39 5.23
C GLN A 12 -1.71 12.26 3.73
N VAL A 13 -2.80 12.24 2.99
CA VAL A 13 -2.79 12.47 1.54
C VAL A 13 -3.38 13.84 1.27
N LEU A 14 -2.63 14.70 0.59
CA LEU A 14 -3.08 16.00 0.13
C LEU A 14 -3.35 15.97 -1.37
N ILE A 15 -4.50 16.46 -1.77
CA ILE A 15 -4.87 16.66 -3.18
C ILE A 15 -5.35 18.10 -3.31
N GLU A 16 -4.72 18.88 -4.20
CA GLU A 16 -5.01 20.32 -4.36
C GLU A 16 -4.96 21.08 -3.03
N ASP A 17 -3.91 20.80 -2.24
CA ASP A 17 -3.66 21.41 -0.91
C ASP A 17 -4.74 21.11 0.15
N LYS A 18 -5.62 20.15 -0.10
CA LYS A 18 -6.65 19.71 0.85
C LYS A 18 -6.39 18.28 1.30
N ILE A 19 -6.68 18.00 2.56
CA ILE A 19 -6.58 16.65 3.10
C ILE A 19 -7.66 15.77 2.45
N TYR A 20 -7.21 14.78 1.70
CA TYR A 20 -8.06 13.76 1.08
C TYR A 20 -8.32 12.59 2.01
N SER A 21 -7.25 12.09 2.65
CA SER A 21 -7.32 11.06 3.70
C SER A 21 -6.22 11.25 4.72
N GLU A 22 -6.46 10.78 5.94
CA GLU A 22 -5.55 10.93 7.06
C GLU A 22 -5.70 9.75 8.01
N ILE A 23 -4.57 9.32 8.58
CA ILE A 23 -4.51 8.30 9.62
C ILE A 23 -3.69 8.79 10.82
N GLY A 24 -3.94 8.19 12.00
CA GLY A 24 -3.06 8.27 13.15
C GLY A 24 -1.93 7.23 13.07
N SER A 25 -1.53 6.71 14.23
CA SER A 25 -0.49 5.67 14.30
C SER A 25 -0.88 4.43 13.52
N GLY A 26 0.07 3.88 12.80
CA GLY A 26 -0.14 2.67 12.03
C GLY A 26 0.86 2.48 10.90
N LEU A 27 0.36 2.06 9.75
CA LEU A 27 1.17 1.74 8.57
C LEU A 27 0.80 2.60 7.37
N LEU A 28 1.81 3.22 6.77
CA LEU A 28 1.73 3.78 5.43
C LEU A 28 2.21 2.73 4.44
N ILE A 29 1.39 2.42 3.43
CA ILE A 29 1.60 1.29 2.53
C ILE A 29 1.53 1.78 1.09
N PHE A 30 2.66 1.77 0.39
CA PHE A 30 2.70 2.02 -1.05
C PHE A 30 2.62 0.70 -1.78
N VAL A 31 1.72 0.59 -2.76
CA VAL A 31 1.55 -0.64 -3.54
C VAL A 31 1.69 -0.38 -5.04
N CYS A 32 2.29 -1.33 -5.73
CA CYS A 32 2.43 -1.32 -7.18
C CYS A 32 1.91 -2.64 -7.75
N ILE A 33 0.98 -2.52 -8.70
CA ILE A 33 0.51 -3.66 -9.49
C ILE A 33 1.47 -3.88 -10.66
N GLU A 34 1.97 -5.10 -10.78
CA GLU A 34 2.86 -5.51 -11.86
C GLU A 34 2.08 -6.28 -12.94
N LYS A 35 2.66 -6.43 -14.13
CA LYS A 35 2.01 -7.06 -15.29
C LYS A 35 1.48 -8.46 -15.05
N GLU A 36 2.14 -9.22 -14.19
CA GLU A 36 1.81 -10.63 -13.97
C GLU A 36 0.91 -10.84 -12.74
N ASP A 37 0.46 -9.76 -12.12
CA ASP A 37 -0.41 -9.86 -10.97
C ASP A 37 -1.80 -10.39 -11.32
N SER A 38 -2.37 -11.11 -10.38
CA SER A 38 -3.70 -11.71 -10.45
C SER A 38 -4.41 -11.55 -9.11
N ILE A 39 -5.67 -11.91 -9.06
CA ILE A 39 -6.44 -11.95 -7.80
C ILE A 39 -5.73 -12.80 -6.74
N LYS A 40 -5.07 -13.88 -7.14
CA LYS A 40 -4.31 -14.72 -6.23
C LYS A 40 -3.13 -13.99 -5.57
N SER A 41 -2.32 -13.26 -6.35
CA SER A 41 -1.17 -12.52 -5.82
C SER A 41 -1.62 -11.35 -4.92
N ILE A 42 -2.70 -10.70 -5.28
CA ILE A 42 -3.29 -9.60 -4.53
C ILE A 42 -3.86 -10.07 -3.19
N THR A 43 -4.61 -11.17 -3.19
CA THR A 43 -5.13 -11.80 -1.97
C THR A 43 -3.99 -12.19 -1.02
N ALA A 44 -2.93 -12.78 -1.56
CA ALA A 44 -1.75 -13.14 -0.78
C ALA A 44 -1.07 -11.92 -0.15
N MET A 45 -0.99 -10.80 -0.88
CA MET A 45 -0.39 -9.56 -0.38
C MET A 45 -1.24 -8.94 0.74
N VAL A 46 -2.55 -8.89 0.60
CA VAL A 46 -3.47 -8.40 1.65
C VAL A 46 -3.27 -9.20 2.93
N THR A 47 -3.31 -10.52 2.83
CA THR A 47 -3.12 -11.43 3.97
C THR A 47 -1.76 -11.21 4.62
N LYS A 48 -0.71 -11.07 3.81
CA LYS A 48 0.65 -10.82 4.31
C LYS A 48 0.72 -9.52 5.10
N ILE A 49 0.24 -8.42 4.56
CA ILE A 49 0.32 -7.09 5.20
C ILE A 49 -0.43 -7.06 6.52
N ILE A 50 -1.64 -7.61 6.57
CA ILE A 50 -2.49 -7.57 7.77
C ILE A 50 -1.88 -8.38 8.92
N ASN A 51 -1.21 -9.49 8.61
CA ASN A 51 -0.69 -10.41 9.60
C ASN A 51 0.82 -10.25 9.89
N PHE A 52 1.53 -9.49 9.06
CA PHE A 52 2.97 -9.32 9.23
C PHE A 52 3.26 -8.40 10.43
N ARG A 53 4.19 -8.83 11.27
CA ARG A 53 4.54 -8.09 12.50
C ARG A 53 5.50 -6.95 12.18
N MET A 54 4.95 -5.77 11.99
CA MET A 54 5.68 -4.55 11.64
C MET A 54 5.50 -3.43 12.68
N LEU A 55 4.65 -3.63 13.68
CA LEU A 55 4.35 -2.62 14.69
C LEU A 55 5.04 -2.94 16.01
N ASP A 56 5.37 -1.88 16.74
CA ASP A 56 6.02 -1.99 18.04
C ASP A 56 5.02 -2.43 19.13
N GLY A 57 5.53 -3.14 20.10
CA GLY A 57 4.77 -3.55 21.27
C GLY A 57 5.61 -3.45 22.54
N PRO A 58 5.02 -3.75 23.70
CA PRO A 58 5.71 -3.65 25.00
C PRO A 58 7.00 -4.46 25.11
N LYS A 59 7.12 -5.51 24.31
CA LYS A 59 8.28 -6.42 24.32
C LYS A 59 9.32 -6.13 23.22
N GLY A 60 9.18 -5.03 22.48
CA GLY A 60 10.15 -4.62 21.47
C GLY A 60 9.51 -4.22 20.15
N SER A 61 10.38 -3.88 19.19
CA SER A 61 9.98 -3.56 17.83
C SER A 61 9.53 -4.80 17.05
N THR A 62 8.68 -4.61 16.05
CA THR A 62 8.13 -5.68 15.20
C THR A 62 7.43 -6.82 15.97
N ALA A 63 6.79 -6.47 17.09
CA ALA A 63 6.11 -7.44 17.95
C ALA A 63 4.67 -7.75 17.50
N TYR A 64 4.01 -6.78 16.88
CA TYR A 64 2.59 -6.85 16.54
C TYR A 64 2.30 -6.60 15.06
N SER A 65 1.22 -7.21 14.59
CA SER A 65 0.61 -6.93 13.28
C SER A 65 -0.52 -5.90 13.40
N LEU A 66 -1.05 -5.43 12.27
CA LEU A 66 -2.27 -4.62 12.25
C LEU A 66 -3.42 -5.35 12.96
N LYS A 67 -3.56 -6.65 12.70
CA LYS A 67 -4.62 -7.46 13.30
C LYS A 67 -4.53 -7.52 14.83
N ASP A 68 -3.31 -7.46 15.39
CA ASP A 68 -3.10 -7.49 16.84
C ASP A 68 -3.43 -6.16 17.52
N THR A 69 -3.19 -5.01 16.83
CA THR A 69 -3.25 -3.68 17.41
C THR A 69 -4.49 -2.89 17.06
N ASN A 70 -5.15 -3.21 15.95
CA ASN A 70 -6.21 -2.40 15.33
C ASN A 70 -5.78 -0.95 14.97
N GLU A 71 -4.49 -0.73 14.77
CA GLU A 71 -3.98 0.56 14.30
C GLU A 71 -4.39 0.84 12.85
N ASP A 72 -4.21 2.08 12.41
CA ASP A 72 -4.64 2.52 11.08
C ASP A 72 -3.72 2.02 9.97
N ALA A 73 -4.26 1.87 8.77
CA ALA A 73 -3.52 1.65 7.55
C ALA A 73 -3.91 2.68 6.49
N LEU A 74 -2.92 3.24 5.79
CA LEU A 74 -3.13 4.12 4.65
C LEU A 74 -2.46 3.52 3.42
N VAL A 75 -3.25 3.17 2.42
CA VAL A 75 -2.77 2.53 1.18
C VAL A 75 -2.72 3.55 0.05
N ILE A 76 -1.59 3.61 -0.63
CA ILE A 76 -1.36 4.50 -1.77
C ILE A 76 -0.84 3.70 -2.95
N SER A 77 -1.50 3.81 -4.09
CA SER A 77 -0.99 3.25 -5.34
C SER A 77 0.23 4.02 -5.81
N GLN A 78 1.33 3.31 -6.11
CA GLN A 78 2.60 3.90 -6.50
C GLN A 78 3.29 3.01 -7.55
N PHE A 79 3.01 3.23 -8.84
CA PHE A 79 3.58 2.41 -9.92
C PHE A 79 5.10 2.54 -10.04
N THR A 80 5.68 3.64 -9.57
CA THR A 80 7.12 3.88 -9.63
C THR A 80 7.95 2.95 -8.74
N LEU A 81 7.33 2.18 -7.86
CA LEU A 81 8.02 1.12 -7.12
C LEU A 81 8.60 0.05 -8.06
N ALA A 82 8.02 -0.14 -9.24
CA ALA A 82 8.50 -1.09 -10.24
C ALA A 82 9.58 -0.51 -11.16
N ALA A 83 10.14 0.65 -10.83
CA ALA A 83 11.17 1.29 -11.63
C ALA A 83 12.41 0.41 -11.78
N ILE A 84 12.89 0.29 -13.03
CA ILE A 84 14.16 -0.35 -13.34
C ILE A 84 15.18 0.75 -13.57
N THR A 85 16.19 0.76 -12.73
CA THR A 85 17.18 1.86 -12.65
C THR A 85 18.61 1.42 -12.95
N GLY A 86 18.80 0.19 -13.39
CA GLY A 86 20.14 -0.41 -13.60
C GLY A 86 20.92 0.13 -14.81
N LYS A 87 20.27 0.85 -15.73
CA LYS A 87 20.92 1.45 -16.92
C LYS A 87 20.62 2.93 -17.00
N GLY A 88 21.70 3.73 -17.00
CA GLY A 88 21.60 5.17 -17.21
C GLY A 88 20.82 5.89 -16.11
N ASN A 89 20.33 7.08 -16.45
CA ASN A 89 19.68 8.00 -15.51
C ASN A 89 18.17 8.17 -15.77
N LYS A 90 17.61 7.37 -16.68
CA LYS A 90 16.18 7.37 -16.97
C LYS A 90 15.55 6.05 -16.50
N PRO A 91 14.61 6.07 -15.56
CA PRO A 91 13.96 4.84 -15.11
C PRO A 91 13.07 4.25 -16.18
N SER A 92 12.94 2.94 -16.21
CA SER A 92 11.96 2.21 -17.01
C SER A 92 10.88 1.63 -16.10
N PHE A 93 9.63 1.70 -16.54
CA PHE A 93 8.47 1.20 -15.81
C PHE A 93 7.77 0.04 -16.53
N HIS A 94 8.47 -0.67 -17.40
CA HIS A 94 7.86 -1.73 -18.20
C HIS A 94 7.35 -2.93 -17.40
N LYS A 95 7.77 -3.10 -16.14
CA LYS A 95 7.25 -4.13 -15.24
C LYS A 95 5.91 -3.77 -14.60
N SER A 96 5.56 -2.49 -14.57
CA SER A 96 4.25 -2.06 -14.07
C SER A 96 3.13 -2.53 -14.99
N ALA A 97 1.99 -2.88 -14.41
CA ALA A 97 0.78 -3.11 -15.19
C ALA A 97 0.34 -1.81 -15.89
N LYS A 98 -0.39 -1.95 -16.98
CA LYS A 98 -1.02 -0.80 -17.63
C LYS A 98 -2.00 -0.12 -16.67
N PRO A 99 -2.18 1.21 -16.75
CA PRO A 99 -3.04 1.94 -15.82
C PRO A 99 -4.44 1.35 -15.63
N GLU A 100 -5.07 0.90 -16.71
CA GLU A 100 -6.42 0.32 -16.65
C GLU A 100 -6.46 -1.00 -15.87
N GLU A 101 -5.52 -1.90 -16.17
CA GLU A 101 -5.39 -3.18 -15.46
C GLU A 101 -4.99 -2.95 -13.99
N ALA A 102 -4.06 -2.03 -13.77
CA ALA A 102 -3.60 -1.68 -12.43
C ALA A 102 -4.76 -1.12 -11.58
N LYS A 103 -5.62 -0.29 -12.16
CA LYS A 103 -6.79 0.27 -11.46
C LYS A 103 -7.76 -0.82 -11.03
N LEU A 104 -8.07 -1.77 -11.91
CA LEU A 104 -8.98 -2.88 -11.59
C LEU A 104 -8.43 -3.75 -10.45
N LEU A 105 -7.15 -4.10 -10.51
CA LEU A 105 -6.52 -4.93 -9.48
C LEU A 105 -6.29 -4.16 -8.18
N TYR A 106 -6.01 -2.86 -8.26
CA TYR A 106 -5.91 -2.02 -7.08
C TYR A 106 -7.26 -1.89 -6.36
N ASP A 107 -8.35 -1.68 -7.10
CA ASP A 107 -9.69 -1.62 -6.52
C ASP A 107 -10.06 -2.96 -5.84
N GLU A 108 -9.69 -4.07 -6.45
CA GLU A 108 -9.87 -5.41 -5.86
C GLU A 108 -9.01 -5.57 -4.59
N PHE A 109 -7.77 -5.12 -4.62
CA PHE A 109 -6.90 -5.09 -3.44
C PHE A 109 -7.54 -4.33 -2.29
N MET A 110 -8.06 -3.14 -2.55
CA MET A 110 -8.72 -2.32 -1.52
C MET A 110 -9.97 -2.99 -0.99
N SER A 111 -10.79 -3.57 -1.86
CA SER A 111 -12.00 -4.29 -1.46
C SER A 111 -11.68 -5.47 -0.54
N LEU A 112 -10.67 -6.27 -0.89
CA LEU A 112 -10.20 -7.38 -0.07
C LEU A 112 -9.62 -6.90 1.27
N PHE A 113 -8.85 -5.83 1.23
CA PHE A 113 -8.25 -5.25 2.43
C PHE A 113 -9.33 -4.74 3.40
N GLU A 114 -10.29 -3.96 2.91
CA GLU A 114 -11.40 -3.40 3.70
C GLU A 114 -12.27 -4.50 4.32
N THR A 115 -12.50 -5.59 3.59
CA THR A 115 -13.26 -6.75 4.09
C THR A 115 -12.52 -7.45 5.23
N ALA A 116 -11.20 -7.57 5.13
CA ALA A 116 -10.38 -8.26 6.12
C ALA A 116 -9.95 -7.37 7.29
N TYR A 117 -9.92 -6.04 7.08
CA TYR A 117 -9.43 -5.08 8.07
C TYR A 117 -10.10 -3.71 7.90
N CYS A 118 -10.90 -3.31 8.88
CA CYS A 118 -11.77 -2.13 8.75
C CYS A 118 -11.05 -0.77 8.89
N ASN A 119 -9.91 -0.72 9.60
CA ASN A 119 -9.21 0.55 9.85
C ASN A 119 -8.24 0.89 8.71
N VAL A 120 -8.71 0.86 7.48
CA VAL A 120 -7.92 1.18 6.30
C VAL A 120 -8.51 2.38 5.56
N LYS A 121 -7.63 3.26 5.12
CA LYS A 121 -7.92 4.37 4.21
C LYS A 121 -7.03 4.28 2.99
N GLN A 122 -7.34 5.04 1.96
CA GLN A 122 -6.57 5.03 0.73
C GLN A 122 -6.38 6.42 0.16
N GLY A 123 -5.34 6.57 -0.67
CA GLY A 123 -5.20 7.70 -1.57
C GLY A 123 -6.14 7.58 -2.76
N LYS A 124 -6.04 8.51 -3.69
CA LYS A 124 -6.82 8.50 -4.94
C LYS A 124 -5.96 8.01 -6.09
N PHE A 125 -6.33 6.87 -6.66
CA PHE A 125 -5.60 6.27 -7.78
C PHE A 125 -5.45 7.27 -8.94
N GLY A 126 -4.20 7.43 -9.43
CA GLY A 126 -3.90 8.29 -10.56
C GLY A 126 -3.93 9.80 -10.27
N ALA A 127 -4.24 10.22 -9.06
CA ALA A 127 -4.20 11.63 -8.70
C ALA A 127 -2.77 12.09 -8.39
N PHE A 128 -2.55 13.38 -8.54
CA PHE A 128 -1.34 14.03 -8.04
C PHE A 128 -1.48 14.25 -6.54
N MET A 129 -0.64 13.52 -5.81
CA MET A 129 -0.69 13.50 -4.34
C MET A 129 0.64 13.94 -3.75
#